data_041b1fb8873cff2622469a759fc0ef42
#
_entry.id   041b1fb8873cff2622469a759fc0ef42
#
_cell.length_a   1.000
_cell.length_b   1.000
_cell.length_c   1.000
_cell.angle_alpha   90.00
_cell.angle_beta   90.00
_cell.angle_gamma   90.00
#
_symmetry.space_group_name_H-M   'P 1'
#
loop_
_entity.id
_entity.type
_entity.pdbx_description
1 polymer ?
#
loop_
_entity_poly.entity_id
_entity_poly.type
_entity_poly.pdbx_seq_one_letter_code
_entity_poly.pdbx_strand_id
1 'polypeptide(L)'
;LDYYENPNYFDTLHQAQREGPYRPTQIVNTLMLLAQNSISLLAMAALLFSFHWFVAFVLFAAAIPGLLMRIRYSRKIFDWHRMRTPDKRKAMYLNWILTGNIHAKEVRLFGIGKEIASQFSSTRHALRHEELALSRQRAIADFLGQGFGTVAVFGALGFIAYRAATGRITVGEIGRAHV
;
A
#
# COMPACT_ATOMS: atom_id res chain seq x y z
N LEU A 1 -3.33 -40.55 0.93
CA LEU A 1 -1.92 -40.13 0.77
C LEU A 1 -1.68 -39.32 -0.52
N ASP A 2 -2.45 -39.57 -1.59
CA ASP A 2 -2.37 -38.84 -2.88
C ASP A 2 -2.55 -37.32 -2.78
N TYR A 3 -3.26 -36.84 -1.75
CA TYR A 3 -3.46 -35.40 -1.53
C TYR A 3 -2.18 -34.66 -1.14
N TYR A 4 -1.23 -35.34 -0.48
CA TYR A 4 0.04 -34.74 -0.05
C TYR A 4 1.09 -34.66 -1.16
N GLU A 5 0.92 -35.39 -2.24
CA GLU A 5 1.81 -35.36 -3.41
C GLU A 5 1.40 -34.30 -4.45
N ASN A 6 0.21 -33.68 -4.28
CA ASN A 6 -0.25 -32.62 -5.17
C ASN A 6 0.34 -31.26 -4.74
N PRO A 7 1.22 -30.63 -5.54
CA PRO A 7 1.87 -29.36 -5.21
C PRO A 7 0.88 -28.23 -4.91
N ASN A 8 -0.27 -28.23 -5.60
CA ASN A 8 -1.29 -27.21 -5.39
C ASN A 8 -2.01 -27.34 -4.04
N TYR A 9 -2.19 -28.59 -3.56
CA TYR A 9 -2.78 -28.83 -2.24
C TYR A 9 -1.81 -28.43 -1.12
N PHE A 10 -0.53 -28.73 -1.28
CA PHE A 10 0.51 -28.38 -0.32
C PHE A 10 0.68 -26.87 -0.21
N ASP A 11 0.67 -26.15 -1.33
CA ASP A 11 0.70 -24.69 -1.37
C ASP A 11 -0.53 -24.09 -0.67
N THR A 12 -1.72 -24.66 -0.91
CA THR A 12 -2.97 -24.18 -0.30
C THR A 12 -3.00 -24.46 1.22
N LEU A 13 -2.54 -25.64 1.63
CA LEU A 13 -2.46 -26.00 3.05
C LEU A 13 -1.47 -25.12 3.80
N HIS A 14 -0.29 -24.90 3.23
CA HIS A 14 0.75 -24.04 3.80
C HIS A 14 0.29 -22.57 3.88
N GLN A 15 -0.45 -22.10 2.89
CA GLN A 15 -1.05 -20.78 2.89
C GLN A 15 -2.14 -20.67 3.96
N ALA A 16 -3.01 -21.68 4.09
CA ALA A 16 -4.04 -21.73 5.11
C ALA A 16 -3.45 -21.76 6.54
N GLN A 17 -2.39 -22.53 6.75
CA GLN A 17 -1.71 -22.60 8.05
C GLN A 17 -1.01 -21.30 8.44
N ARG A 18 -0.39 -20.60 7.46
CA ARG A 18 0.30 -19.33 7.71
C ARG A 18 -0.65 -18.14 7.89
N GLU A 19 -1.73 -18.11 7.15
CA GLU A 19 -2.61 -16.96 7.07
C GLU A 19 -3.88 -17.11 7.92
N GLY A 20 -4.29 -18.37 8.19
CA GLY A 20 -5.50 -18.70 8.93
C GLY A 20 -5.61 -18.06 10.33
N PRO A 21 -4.55 -18.05 11.15
CA PRO A 21 -4.61 -17.46 12.48
C PRO A 21 -4.81 -15.94 12.50
N TYR A 22 -4.33 -15.22 11.49
CA TYR A 22 -4.27 -13.75 11.50
C TYR A 22 -5.23 -13.09 10.52
N ARG A 23 -5.57 -13.72 9.40
CA ARG A 23 -6.44 -13.13 8.37
C ARG A 23 -7.83 -12.75 8.87
N PRO A 24 -8.56 -13.58 9.62
CA PRO A 24 -9.89 -13.22 10.10
C PRO A 24 -9.88 -11.96 10.96
N THR A 25 -8.94 -11.88 11.92
CA THR A 25 -8.78 -10.71 12.78
C THR A 25 -8.39 -9.47 12.00
N GLN A 26 -7.51 -9.62 11.02
CA GLN A 26 -7.10 -8.50 10.16
C GLN A 26 -8.25 -8.00 9.28
N ILE A 27 -9.10 -8.88 8.76
CA ILE A 27 -10.29 -8.52 7.99
C ILE A 27 -11.26 -7.73 8.87
N VAL A 28 -11.57 -8.23 10.07
CA VAL A 28 -12.48 -7.54 11.00
C VAL A 28 -11.94 -6.15 11.35
N ASN A 29 -10.67 -6.04 11.71
CA ASN A 29 -10.05 -4.75 12.02
C ASN A 29 -10.07 -3.79 10.83
N THR A 30 -9.81 -4.29 9.62
CA THR A 30 -9.87 -3.47 8.40
C THR A 30 -11.29 -3.00 8.11
N LEU A 31 -12.30 -3.85 8.31
CA LEU A 31 -13.72 -3.47 8.16
C LEU A 31 -14.14 -2.43 9.20
N MET A 32 -13.70 -2.58 10.45
CA MET A 32 -13.97 -1.58 11.51
C MET A 32 -13.34 -0.22 11.15
N LEU A 33 -12.07 -0.21 10.73
CA LEU A 33 -11.40 1.01 10.28
C LEU A 33 -12.09 1.64 9.06
N LEU A 34 -12.54 0.82 8.12
CA LEU A 34 -13.30 1.29 6.96
C LEU A 34 -14.62 1.94 7.37
N ALA A 35 -15.38 1.31 8.27
CA ALA A 35 -16.62 1.85 8.78
C ALA A 35 -16.39 3.17 9.52
N GLN A 36 -15.43 3.23 10.43
CA GLN A 36 -15.08 4.43 11.18
C GLN A 36 -14.67 5.59 10.25
N ASN A 37 -13.78 5.31 9.28
CA ASN A 37 -13.33 6.32 8.33
C ASN A 37 -14.46 6.79 7.40
N SER A 38 -15.39 5.90 7.04
CA SER A 38 -16.55 6.26 6.22
C SER A 38 -17.50 7.19 6.98
N ILE A 39 -17.78 6.91 8.26
CA ILE A 39 -18.61 7.78 9.11
C ILE A 39 -17.95 9.16 9.27
N SER A 40 -16.65 9.19 9.57
CA SER A 40 -15.91 10.44 9.69
C SER A 40 -15.91 11.26 8.40
N LEU A 41 -15.73 10.58 7.25
CA LEU A 41 -15.76 11.22 5.94
C LEU A 41 -17.13 11.82 5.64
N LEU A 42 -18.21 11.09 5.93
CA LEU A 42 -19.58 11.56 5.73
C LEU A 42 -19.90 12.74 6.63
N ALA A 43 -19.51 12.71 7.91
CA ALA A 43 -19.70 13.81 8.84
C ALA A 43 -18.96 15.07 8.37
N MET A 44 -17.67 14.94 7.99
CA MET A 44 -16.89 16.04 7.44
C MET A 44 -17.46 16.59 6.13
N ALA A 45 -17.91 15.69 5.24
CA ALA A 45 -18.55 16.10 4.00
C ALA A 45 -19.83 16.91 4.28
N ALA A 46 -20.69 16.44 5.18
CA ALA A 46 -21.93 17.13 5.56
C ALA A 46 -21.63 18.53 6.12
N LEU A 47 -20.64 18.65 7.01
CA LEU A 47 -20.19 19.95 7.54
C LEU A 47 -19.69 20.88 6.42
N LEU A 48 -18.82 20.40 5.53
CA LEU A 48 -18.30 21.18 4.42
C LEU A 48 -19.41 21.65 3.46
N PHE A 49 -20.35 20.79 3.14
CA PHE A 49 -21.50 21.15 2.31
C PHE A 49 -22.41 22.19 2.97
N SER A 50 -22.59 22.13 4.30
CA SER A 50 -23.34 23.13 5.07
C SER A 50 -22.69 24.50 5.03
N PHE A 51 -21.36 24.59 4.99
CA PHE A 51 -20.62 25.85 4.95
C PHE A 51 -20.54 26.46 3.56
N HIS A 52 -20.05 25.70 2.59
CA HIS A 52 -19.86 26.19 1.23
C HIS A 52 -19.74 25.02 0.26
N TRP A 53 -20.81 24.71 -0.44
CA TRP A 53 -20.86 23.58 -1.39
C TRP A 53 -19.72 23.61 -2.43
N PHE A 54 -19.31 24.81 -2.87
CA PHE A 54 -18.22 24.99 -3.84
C PHE A 54 -16.86 24.55 -3.28
N VAL A 55 -16.57 24.90 -2.03
CA VAL A 55 -15.31 24.49 -1.35
C VAL A 55 -15.30 22.97 -1.17
N ALA A 56 -16.40 22.37 -0.78
CA ALA A 56 -16.53 20.93 -0.68
C ALA A 56 -16.24 20.26 -2.03
N PHE A 57 -16.82 20.76 -3.10
CA PHE A 57 -16.60 20.22 -4.45
C PHE A 57 -15.13 20.33 -4.89
N VAL A 58 -14.48 21.47 -4.67
CA VAL A 58 -13.06 21.68 -5.01
C VAL A 58 -12.17 20.71 -4.23
N LEU A 59 -12.41 20.52 -2.94
CA LEU A 59 -11.62 19.58 -2.13
C LEU A 59 -11.83 18.12 -2.56
N PHE A 60 -13.07 17.74 -2.88
CA PHE A 60 -13.35 16.41 -3.44
C PHE A 60 -12.67 16.20 -4.78
N ALA A 61 -12.76 17.16 -5.69
CA ALA A 61 -12.11 17.09 -7.00
C ALA A 61 -10.57 16.99 -6.86
N ALA A 62 -9.99 17.74 -5.90
CA ALA A 62 -8.56 17.69 -5.61
C ALA A 62 -8.08 16.34 -5.05
N ALA A 63 -8.95 15.58 -4.38
CA ALA A 63 -8.61 14.24 -3.85
C ALA A 63 -8.58 13.16 -4.93
N ILE A 64 -9.33 13.31 -6.03
CA ILE A 64 -9.49 12.30 -7.08
C ILE A 64 -8.15 11.91 -7.73
N PRO A 65 -7.28 12.82 -8.17
CA PRO A 65 -6.01 12.46 -8.82
C PRO A 65 -5.13 11.57 -7.93
N GLY A 66 -5.02 11.91 -6.65
CA GLY A 66 -4.25 11.15 -5.67
C GLY A 66 -4.81 9.72 -5.50
N LEU A 67 -6.13 9.58 -5.40
CA LEU A 67 -6.80 8.29 -5.29
C LEU A 67 -6.58 7.43 -6.54
N LEU A 68 -6.75 7.99 -7.73
CA LEU A 68 -6.54 7.27 -8.99
C LEU A 68 -5.09 6.77 -9.14
N MET A 69 -4.12 7.62 -8.79
CA MET A 69 -2.70 7.23 -8.78
C MET A 69 -2.46 6.08 -7.80
N ARG A 70 -2.99 6.16 -6.58
CA ARG A 70 -2.83 5.13 -5.56
C ARG A 70 -3.39 3.78 -6.02
N ILE A 71 -4.59 3.76 -6.63
CA ILE A 71 -5.20 2.53 -7.16
C ILE A 71 -4.34 1.96 -8.31
N ARG A 72 -3.89 2.81 -9.24
CA ARG A 72 -3.08 2.40 -10.38
C ARG A 72 -1.75 1.76 -9.94
N TYR A 73 -1.03 2.39 -9.02
CA TYR A 73 0.23 1.85 -8.53
C TYR A 73 0.05 0.62 -7.64
N SER A 74 -1.02 0.55 -6.86
CA SER A 74 -1.34 -0.65 -6.07
C SER A 74 -1.55 -1.86 -6.97
N ARG A 75 -2.29 -1.72 -8.08
CA ARG A 75 -2.47 -2.78 -9.08
C ARG A 75 -1.13 -3.18 -9.71
N LYS A 76 -0.32 -2.21 -10.13
CA LYS A 76 1.00 -2.47 -10.75
C LYS A 76 1.93 -3.24 -9.82
N ILE A 77 1.95 -2.92 -8.53
CA ILE A 77 2.74 -3.64 -7.52
C ILE A 77 2.19 -5.06 -7.32
N PHE A 78 0.87 -5.22 -7.26
CA PHE A 78 0.24 -6.53 -7.14
C PHE A 78 0.59 -7.44 -8.32
N ASP A 79 0.47 -6.93 -9.55
CA ASP A 79 0.81 -7.67 -10.76
C ASP A 79 2.30 -8.05 -10.80
N TRP A 80 3.18 -7.13 -10.40
CA TRP A 80 4.60 -7.41 -10.27
C TRP A 80 4.87 -8.53 -9.25
N HIS A 81 4.24 -8.47 -8.07
CA HIS A 81 4.39 -9.52 -7.06
C HIS A 81 3.97 -10.89 -7.59
N ARG A 82 2.86 -10.94 -8.33
CA ARG A 82 2.35 -12.16 -8.94
C ARG A 82 3.30 -12.71 -10.00
N MET A 83 3.79 -11.86 -10.90
CA MET A 83 4.73 -12.27 -11.96
C MET A 83 6.08 -12.73 -11.40
N ARG A 84 6.56 -12.11 -10.32
CA ARG A 84 7.87 -12.44 -9.70
C ARG A 84 7.81 -13.50 -8.62
N THR A 85 6.67 -14.15 -8.43
CA THR A 85 6.53 -15.28 -7.48
C THR A 85 7.51 -16.43 -7.77
N PRO A 86 7.73 -16.87 -9.03
CA PRO A 86 8.71 -17.93 -9.32
C PRO A 86 10.14 -17.53 -8.92
N ASP A 87 10.58 -16.30 -9.24
CA ASP A 87 11.91 -15.81 -8.90
C ASP A 87 12.11 -15.69 -7.39
N LYS A 88 11.08 -15.27 -6.67
CA LYS A 88 11.08 -15.22 -5.20
C LYS A 88 11.20 -16.62 -4.60
N ARG A 89 10.48 -17.60 -5.15
CA ARG A 89 10.59 -19.01 -4.72
C ARG A 89 11.99 -19.56 -5.01
N LYS A 90 12.56 -19.28 -6.19
CA LYS A 90 13.94 -19.65 -6.53
C LYS A 90 14.94 -19.06 -5.53
N ALA A 91 14.83 -17.77 -5.23
CA ALA A 91 15.70 -17.13 -4.24
C ALA A 91 15.54 -17.75 -2.84
N MET A 92 14.32 -18.05 -2.41
CA MET A 92 14.07 -18.74 -1.14
C MET A 92 14.71 -20.13 -1.09
N TYR A 93 14.58 -20.90 -2.17
CA TYR A 93 15.18 -22.24 -2.28
C TYR A 93 16.72 -22.19 -2.22
N LEU A 94 17.34 -21.28 -2.98
CA LEU A 94 18.79 -21.07 -2.94
C LEU A 94 19.27 -20.65 -1.55
N ASN A 95 18.52 -19.76 -0.89
CA ASN A 95 18.83 -19.38 0.49
C ASN A 95 18.74 -20.57 1.46
N TRP A 96 17.72 -21.41 1.32
CA TRP A 96 17.53 -22.59 2.15
C TRP A 96 18.68 -23.60 1.98
N ILE A 97 19.16 -23.81 0.74
CA ILE A 97 20.34 -24.65 0.49
C ILE A 97 21.60 -24.07 1.16
N LEU A 98 21.80 -22.74 1.08
CA LEU A 98 22.98 -22.09 1.64
C LEU A 98 23.01 -22.04 3.17
N THR A 99 21.83 -21.94 3.79
CA THR A 99 21.72 -21.75 5.26
C THR A 99 21.27 -23.01 5.99
N GLY A 100 20.72 -24.00 5.27
CA GLY A 100 20.24 -25.24 5.84
C GLY A 100 21.37 -26.20 6.19
N ASN A 101 21.34 -26.73 7.41
CA ASN A 101 22.32 -27.74 7.89
C ASN A 101 22.23 -29.06 7.10
N ILE A 102 21.06 -29.38 6.54
CA ILE A 102 20.80 -30.63 5.80
C ILE A 102 21.70 -30.71 4.54
N HIS A 103 21.88 -29.57 3.85
CA HIS A 103 22.63 -29.50 2.59
C HIS A 103 24.09 -29.08 2.77
N ALA A 104 24.52 -28.79 4.01
CA ALA A 104 25.85 -28.26 4.26
C ALA A 104 26.99 -29.21 3.85
N LYS A 105 26.75 -30.54 3.97
CA LYS A 105 27.73 -31.56 3.58
C LYS A 105 27.89 -31.64 2.06
N GLU A 106 26.78 -31.68 1.32
CA GLU A 106 26.78 -31.73 -0.13
C GLU A 106 27.35 -30.45 -0.75
N VAL A 107 26.93 -29.30 -0.27
CA VAL A 107 27.46 -28.00 -0.74
C VAL A 107 28.97 -27.91 -0.56
N ARG A 108 29.49 -28.44 0.56
CA ARG A 108 30.94 -28.46 0.84
C ARG A 108 31.64 -29.53 0.00
N LEU A 109 31.08 -30.72 -0.11
CA LEU A 109 31.66 -31.83 -0.84
C LEU A 109 31.83 -31.51 -2.33
N PHE A 110 30.79 -30.92 -2.93
CA PHE A 110 30.79 -30.56 -4.36
C PHE A 110 31.41 -29.18 -4.63
N GLY A 111 31.74 -28.40 -3.62
CA GLY A 111 32.34 -27.07 -3.78
C GLY A 111 31.42 -26.01 -4.43
N ILE A 112 30.12 -26.26 -4.50
CA ILE A 112 29.15 -25.44 -5.25
C ILE A 112 28.62 -24.21 -4.49
N GLY A 113 29.09 -23.98 -3.27
CA GLY A 113 28.61 -22.90 -2.41
C GLY A 113 28.73 -21.51 -3.03
N LYS A 114 29.87 -21.23 -3.69
CA LYS A 114 30.09 -19.94 -4.38
C LYS A 114 29.11 -19.73 -5.55
N GLU A 115 28.86 -20.77 -6.33
CA GLU A 115 27.95 -20.72 -7.46
C GLU A 115 26.51 -20.47 -7.01
N ILE A 116 26.03 -21.20 -5.98
CA ILE A 116 24.70 -21.02 -5.41
C ILE A 116 24.56 -19.62 -4.80
N ALA A 117 25.59 -19.13 -4.09
CA ALA A 117 25.60 -17.77 -3.52
C ALA A 117 25.55 -16.69 -4.61
N SER A 118 26.27 -16.90 -5.72
CA SER A 118 26.23 -16.00 -6.88
C SER A 118 24.86 -15.95 -7.51
N GLN A 119 24.22 -17.10 -7.74
CA GLN A 119 22.86 -17.17 -8.29
C GLN A 119 21.82 -16.57 -7.35
N PHE A 120 21.94 -16.80 -6.05
CA PHE A 120 21.08 -16.17 -5.05
C PHE A 120 21.22 -14.64 -5.09
N SER A 121 22.46 -14.16 -5.04
CA SER A 121 22.76 -12.73 -5.06
C SER A 121 22.23 -12.05 -6.32
N SER A 122 22.49 -12.61 -7.51
CA SER A 122 22.02 -12.06 -8.79
C SER A 122 20.49 -12.00 -8.85
N THR A 123 19.81 -13.09 -8.45
CA THR A 123 18.33 -13.12 -8.41
C THR A 123 17.78 -12.10 -7.44
N ARG A 124 18.35 -11.97 -6.23
CA ARG A 124 17.94 -10.98 -5.24
C ARG A 124 18.19 -9.55 -5.68
N HIS A 125 19.33 -9.28 -6.32
CA HIS A 125 19.64 -7.96 -6.85
C HIS A 125 18.67 -7.54 -7.96
N ALA A 126 18.35 -8.43 -8.89
CA ALA A 126 17.37 -8.16 -9.95
C ALA A 126 15.99 -7.83 -9.36
N LEU A 127 15.47 -8.68 -8.45
CA LEU A 127 14.20 -8.45 -7.78
C LEU A 127 14.18 -7.12 -7.01
N ARG A 128 15.24 -6.82 -6.25
CA ARG A 128 15.35 -5.59 -5.48
C ARG A 128 15.40 -4.34 -6.35
N HIS A 129 16.13 -4.40 -7.45
CA HIS A 129 16.21 -3.28 -8.40
C HIS A 129 14.85 -2.94 -8.99
N GLU A 130 14.09 -3.96 -9.43
CA GLU A 130 12.73 -3.77 -9.95
C GLU A 130 11.77 -3.24 -8.88
N GLU A 131 11.83 -3.80 -7.67
CA GLU A 131 11.00 -3.39 -6.54
C GLU A 131 11.27 -1.92 -6.14
N LEU A 132 12.55 -1.52 -6.09
CA LEU A 132 12.94 -0.15 -5.80
C LEU A 132 12.47 0.82 -6.90
N ALA A 133 12.58 0.43 -8.17
CA ALA A 133 12.08 1.25 -9.28
C ALA A 133 10.57 1.49 -9.19
N LEU A 134 9.79 0.45 -8.88
CA LEU A 134 8.34 0.56 -8.67
C LEU A 134 8.00 1.40 -7.45
N SER A 135 8.69 1.17 -6.34
CA SER A 135 8.50 1.91 -5.10
C SER A 135 8.81 3.39 -5.27
N ARG A 136 9.89 3.72 -6.00
CA ARG A 136 10.24 5.11 -6.32
C ARG A 136 9.17 5.78 -7.19
N GLN A 137 8.69 5.11 -8.23
CA GLN A 137 7.60 5.63 -9.06
C GLN A 137 6.35 5.90 -8.23
N ARG A 138 5.99 4.96 -7.33
CA ARG A 138 4.86 5.12 -6.41
C ARG A 138 5.08 6.30 -5.47
N ALA A 139 6.25 6.41 -4.85
CA ALA A 139 6.55 7.51 -3.93
C ALA A 139 6.46 8.88 -4.59
N ILE A 140 6.94 9.03 -5.83
CA ILE A 140 6.80 10.27 -6.60
C ILE A 140 5.33 10.56 -6.88
N ALA A 141 4.55 9.57 -7.31
CA ALA A 141 3.13 9.75 -7.58
C ALA A 141 2.32 10.10 -6.32
N ASP A 142 2.62 9.45 -5.19
CA ASP A 142 2.02 9.73 -3.89
C ASP A 142 2.39 11.14 -3.41
N PHE A 143 3.64 11.57 -3.58
CA PHE A 143 4.12 12.92 -3.24
C PHE A 143 3.40 14.00 -4.07
N LEU A 144 3.29 13.81 -5.37
CA LEU A 144 2.58 14.76 -6.25
C LEU A 144 1.08 14.80 -5.92
N GLY A 145 0.45 13.65 -5.71
CA GLY A 145 -0.97 13.56 -5.36
C GLY A 145 -1.28 14.22 -4.00
N GLN A 146 -0.44 13.99 -2.99
CA GLN A 146 -0.58 14.61 -1.68
C GLN A 146 -0.26 16.11 -1.72
N GLY A 147 0.77 16.52 -2.47
CA GLY A 147 1.12 17.91 -2.67
C GLY A 147 -0.04 18.71 -3.28
N PHE A 148 -0.68 18.14 -4.31
CA PHE A 148 -1.85 18.76 -4.93
C PHE A 148 -3.03 18.89 -3.94
N GLY A 149 -3.32 17.84 -3.17
CA GLY A 149 -4.32 17.89 -2.11
C GLY A 149 -4.03 18.93 -1.04
N THR A 150 -2.78 19.01 -0.60
CA THR A 150 -2.33 19.99 0.41
C THR A 150 -2.51 21.42 -0.10
N VAL A 151 -2.09 21.70 -1.34
CA VAL A 151 -2.28 23.03 -1.96
C VAL A 151 -3.77 23.39 -2.05
N ALA A 152 -4.62 22.41 -2.39
CA ALA A 152 -6.07 22.64 -2.45
C ALA A 152 -6.66 22.98 -1.07
N VAL A 153 -6.23 22.27 0.00
CA VAL A 153 -6.68 22.54 1.37
C VAL A 153 -6.24 23.94 1.83
N PHE A 154 -4.96 24.28 1.68
CA PHE A 154 -4.47 25.61 2.06
C PHE A 154 -5.05 26.72 1.19
N GLY A 155 -5.28 26.47 -0.09
CA GLY A 155 -5.97 27.38 -0.98
C GLY A 155 -7.42 27.63 -0.54
N ALA A 156 -8.15 26.58 -0.15
CA ALA A 156 -9.50 26.72 0.39
C ALA A 156 -9.52 27.50 1.70
N LEU A 157 -8.60 27.21 2.63
CA LEU A 157 -8.46 27.95 3.89
C LEU A 157 -8.13 29.43 3.64
N GLY A 158 -7.17 29.72 2.74
CA GLY A 158 -6.82 31.07 2.34
C GLY A 158 -8.01 31.85 1.73
N PHE A 159 -8.79 31.16 0.90
CA PHE A 159 -10.01 31.71 0.29
C PHE A 159 -11.07 32.04 1.36
N ILE A 160 -11.30 31.15 2.33
CA ILE A 160 -12.23 31.37 3.44
C ILE A 160 -11.75 32.54 4.31
N ALA A 161 -10.46 32.60 4.66
CA ALA A 161 -9.86 33.67 5.42
C ALA A 161 -9.97 35.03 4.69
N TYR A 162 -9.72 35.07 3.40
CA TYR A 162 -9.89 36.27 2.58
C TYR A 162 -11.34 36.77 2.59
N ARG A 163 -12.32 35.85 2.44
CA ARG A 163 -13.74 36.22 2.50
C ARG A 163 -14.18 36.72 3.88
N ALA A 164 -13.63 36.14 4.95
CA ALA A 164 -13.87 36.63 6.33
C ALA A 164 -13.29 38.00 6.53
N ALA A 165 -12.06 38.26 6.05
CA ALA A 165 -11.42 39.60 6.16
C ALA A 165 -12.15 40.67 5.34
N THR A 166 -12.79 40.32 4.25
CA THR A 166 -13.60 41.24 3.43
C THR A 166 -15.03 41.44 3.93
N GLY A 167 -15.37 40.91 5.12
CA GLY A 167 -16.67 41.11 5.78
C GLY A 167 -17.85 40.37 5.13
N ARG A 168 -17.56 39.45 4.19
CA ARG A 168 -18.59 38.66 3.46
C ARG A 168 -19.01 37.40 4.20
N ILE A 169 -18.32 37.03 5.29
CA ILE A 169 -18.67 35.91 6.17
C ILE A 169 -18.39 36.38 7.61
N THR A 170 -19.34 36.16 8.53
CA THR A 170 -19.15 36.51 9.95
C THR A 170 -18.28 35.46 10.65
N VAL A 171 -17.38 35.92 11.53
CA VAL A 171 -16.50 35.07 12.34
C VAL A 171 -17.28 34.04 13.18
N GLY A 172 -18.54 34.37 13.52
CA GLY A 172 -19.47 33.44 14.21
C GLY A 172 -19.90 32.24 13.42
N GLU A 173 -19.79 32.24 12.08
CA GLU A 173 -20.06 31.07 11.25
C GLU A 173 -18.89 30.09 11.25
N ILE A 174 -17.66 30.59 11.45
CA ILE A 174 -16.46 29.75 11.59
C ILE A 174 -16.43 29.03 12.95
N GLY A 175 -16.89 29.71 14.01
CA GLY A 175 -16.91 29.16 15.37
C GLY A 175 -17.96 28.09 15.62
N ARG A 176 -19.05 28.05 14.85
CA ARG A 176 -20.10 27.03 14.95
C ARG A 176 -19.70 25.68 14.37
N ALA A 177 -18.57 25.60 13.63
CA ALA A 177 -18.03 24.37 13.13
C ALA A 177 -17.15 23.61 14.14
N HIS A 178 -16.93 24.17 15.32
CA HIS A 178 -16.05 23.60 16.37
C HIS A 178 -16.80 23.13 17.62
N VAL A 179 -18.14 23.18 17.63
CA VAL A 179 -19.00 22.62 18.67
C VAL A 179 -19.83 21.45 18.09
#